data_fe7ff66fc1dcebb832deaf3014820d2c
#
_entry.id   fe7ff66fc1dcebb832deaf3014820d2c
#
_cell.length_a   1.000
_cell.length_b   1.000
_cell.length_c   1.000
_cell.angle_alpha   90.00
_cell.angle_beta   90.00
_cell.angle_gamma   90.00
#
_symmetry.space_group_name_H-M   'P 1'
#
loop_
_entity.id
_entity.type
_entity.pdbx_description
1 polymer ?
#
loop_
_entity_poly.entity_id
_entity_poly.type
_entity_poly.pdbx_seq_one_letter_code
_entity_poly.pdbx_strand_id
1 'polypeptide(L)'
;MKQYIVRFLKTRFLVIFGGATLFYELFFFILLWCKTAVYAPPFALWTYVPALVWYLLDILLTLRFRQIIRYQERLFHVKFSDTNVAALYPGSNTFLSDDWLIFSGKSAFCRQYIRRVSIVTVRTGRGNDYRLKLYANDGKTYLLRMIDSHASAKTIQRWYHG
;
A
#
# COMPACT_ATOMS: atom_id res chain seq x y z
N MET A 1 -5.12 13.04 -6.55
CA MET A 1 -5.60 11.63 -6.63
C MET A 1 -5.13 10.87 -7.87
N LYS A 2 -5.35 11.40 -9.10
CA LYS A 2 -4.92 10.71 -10.34
C LYS A 2 -3.42 10.41 -10.36
N GLN A 3 -2.57 11.41 -10.08
CA GLN A 3 -1.11 11.24 -10.12
C GLN A 3 -0.60 10.19 -9.12
N TYR A 4 -1.15 10.18 -7.91
CA TYR A 4 -0.79 9.22 -6.88
C TYR A 4 -1.13 7.77 -7.30
N ILE A 5 -2.34 7.56 -7.82
CA ILE A 5 -2.81 6.26 -8.29
C ILE A 5 -1.97 5.78 -9.48
N VAL A 6 -1.72 6.67 -10.45
CA VAL A 6 -0.91 6.34 -11.64
C VAL A 6 0.52 5.98 -11.23
N ARG A 7 1.13 6.76 -10.33
CA ARG A 7 2.47 6.46 -9.81
C ARG A 7 2.52 5.11 -9.10
N PHE A 8 1.55 4.84 -8.23
CA PHE A 8 1.44 3.57 -7.51
C PHE A 8 1.32 2.38 -8.48
N LEU A 9 0.37 2.43 -9.44
CA LEU A 9 0.17 1.34 -10.41
C LEU A 9 1.39 1.15 -11.31
N LYS A 10 2.03 2.25 -11.76
CA LYS A 10 3.26 2.17 -12.56
C LYS A 10 4.39 1.49 -11.80
N THR A 11 4.61 1.85 -10.54
CA THR A 11 5.64 1.23 -9.71
C THR A 11 5.34 -0.26 -9.49
N ARG A 12 4.09 -0.60 -9.22
CA ARG A 12 3.67 -2.00 -9.05
C ARG A 12 3.82 -2.82 -10.32
N PHE A 13 3.43 -2.26 -11.46
CA PHE A 13 3.65 -2.90 -12.76
C PHE A 13 5.13 -3.23 -12.97
N LEU A 14 6.03 -2.26 -12.79
CA LEU A 14 7.46 -2.47 -12.96
C LEU A 14 8.02 -3.53 -12.01
N VAL A 15 7.61 -3.53 -10.74
CA VAL A 15 8.08 -4.51 -9.76
C VAL A 15 7.56 -5.92 -10.08
N ILE A 16 6.28 -6.06 -10.41
CA ILE A 16 5.65 -7.37 -10.63
C ILE A 16 6.16 -7.99 -11.95
N PHE A 17 6.08 -7.24 -13.03
CA PHE A 17 6.49 -7.77 -14.35
C PHE A 17 8.00 -7.83 -14.50
N GLY A 18 8.75 -6.87 -13.95
CA GLY A 18 10.21 -6.95 -13.90
C GLY A 18 10.69 -8.15 -13.08
N GLY A 19 10.06 -8.42 -11.92
CA GLY A 19 10.34 -9.60 -11.12
C GLY A 19 10.00 -10.91 -11.84
N ALA A 20 8.87 -10.97 -12.55
CA ALA A 20 8.49 -12.13 -13.35
C ALA A 20 9.47 -12.39 -14.51
N THR A 21 9.92 -11.32 -15.18
CA THR A 21 10.94 -11.42 -16.24
C THR A 21 12.26 -11.93 -15.71
N LEU A 22 12.77 -11.35 -14.61
CA LEU A 22 14.03 -11.81 -13.99
C LEU A 22 13.93 -13.27 -13.55
N PHE A 23 12.80 -13.67 -12.96
CA PHE A 23 12.56 -15.06 -12.58
C PHE A 23 12.58 -16.00 -13.79
N TYR A 24 11.90 -15.58 -14.89
CA TYR A 24 11.90 -16.36 -16.13
C TYR A 24 13.29 -16.48 -16.73
N GLU A 25 14.07 -15.40 -16.81
CA GLU A 25 15.43 -15.42 -17.35
C GLU A 25 16.36 -16.32 -16.52
N LEU A 26 16.29 -16.21 -15.19
CA LEU A 26 17.07 -17.05 -14.29
C LEU A 26 16.72 -18.53 -14.48
N PHE A 27 15.42 -18.85 -14.56
CA PHE A 27 14.96 -20.22 -14.75
C PHE A 27 15.35 -20.75 -16.13
N PHE A 28 15.24 -19.92 -17.17
CA PHE A 28 15.67 -20.27 -18.53
C PHE A 28 17.16 -20.58 -18.59
N PHE A 29 17.98 -19.78 -17.89
CA PHE A 29 19.40 -20.03 -17.76
C PHE A 29 19.71 -21.38 -17.10
N ILE A 30 18.97 -21.73 -16.05
CA ILE A 30 19.08 -23.04 -15.39
C ILE A 30 18.70 -24.17 -16.35
N LEU A 31 17.61 -24.02 -17.12
CA LEU A 31 17.20 -25.01 -18.12
C LEU A 31 18.23 -25.20 -19.23
N LEU A 32 18.87 -24.12 -19.70
CA LEU A 32 19.98 -24.18 -20.65
C LEU A 32 21.17 -24.96 -20.06
N TRP A 33 21.51 -24.68 -18.81
CA TRP A 33 22.56 -25.39 -18.10
C TRP A 33 22.28 -26.90 -18.00
N CYS A 34 21.01 -27.25 -17.70
CA CYS A 34 20.56 -28.64 -17.62
C CYS A 34 20.28 -29.26 -19.00
N LYS A 35 20.52 -28.55 -20.13
CA LYS A 35 20.22 -29.01 -21.52
C LYS A 35 18.72 -29.36 -21.74
N THR A 36 17.81 -28.79 -20.98
CA THR A 36 16.35 -29.02 -21.06
C THR A 36 15.59 -27.82 -21.62
N ALA A 37 16.26 -26.91 -22.31
CA ALA A 37 15.71 -25.64 -22.80
C ALA A 37 14.54 -25.77 -23.79
N VAL A 38 14.29 -26.95 -24.36
CA VAL A 38 13.19 -27.22 -25.31
C VAL A 38 11.81 -26.94 -24.69
N TYR A 39 11.69 -27.00 -23.37
CA TYR A 39 10.44 -26.75 -22.63
C TYR A 39 10.24 -25.30 -22.20
N ALA A 40 11.17 -24.40 -22.52
CA ALA A 40 11.15 -23.02 -22.05
C ALA A 40 9.94 -22.18 -22.55
N PRO A 41 9.49 -22.23 -23.84
CA PRO A 41 8.42 -21.40 -24.33
C PRO A 41 7.09 -21.56 -23.57
N PRO A 42 6.54 -22.76 -23.33
CA PRO A 42 5.31 -22.91 -22.57
C PRO A 42 5.46 -22.47 -21.11
N PHE A 43 6.65 -22.61 -20.53
CA PHE A 43 6.94 -22.17 -19.16
C PHE A 43 6.89 -20.64 -19.02
N ALA A 44 7.25 -19.87 -20.04
CA ALA A 44 7.12 -18.42 -20.04
C ALA A 44 5.69 -17.96 -19.76
N LEU A 45 4.71 -18.56 -20.42
CA LEU A 45 3.29 -18.25 -20.23
C LEU A 45 2.86 -18.48 -18.77
N TRP A 46 3.26 -19.61 -18.18
CA TRP A 46 2.94 -19.93 -16.79
C TRP A 46 3.57 -18.94 -15.79
N THR A 47 4.71 -18.38 -16.09
CA THR A 47 5.36 -17.37 -15.24
C THR A 47 4.60 -16.04 -15.23
N TYR A 48 4.07 -15.61 -16.38
CA TYR A 48 3.37 -14.33 -16.48
C TYR A 48 1.91 -14.38 -16.02
N VAL A 49 1.26 -15.54 -16.00
CA VAL A 49 -0.12 -15.67 -15.51
C VAL A 49 -0.27 -15.22 -14.03
N PRO A 50 0.54 -15.71 -13.07
CA PRO A 50 0.48 -15.21 -11.69
C PRO A 50 0.78 -13.72 -11.58
N ALA A 51 1.74 -13.20 -12.37
CA ALA A 51 2.07 -11.78 -12.39
C ALA A 51 0.87 -10.94 -12.86
N LEU A 52 0.17 -11.38 -13.90
CA LEU A 52 -1.03 -10.73 -14.41
C LEU A 52 -2.15 -10.73 -13.36
N VAL A 53 -2.42 -11.89 -12.75
CA VAL A 53 -3.44 -12.01 -11.69
C VAL A 53 -3.13 -11.07 -10.53
N TRP A 54 -1.87 -11.03 -10.08
CA TRP A 54 -1.45 -10.13 -9.01
C TRP A 54 -1.64 -8.66 -9.36
N TYR A 55 -1.30 -8.28 -10.60
CA TYR A 55 -1.49 -6.92 -11.07
C TYR A 55 -2.97 -6.52 -11.18
N LEU A 56 -3.84 -7.44 -11.62
CA LEU A 56 -5.29 -7.23 -11.64
C LEU A 56 -5.84 -7.02 -10.23
N LEU A 57 -5.34 -7.75 -9.23
CA LEU A 57 -5.70 -7.53 -7.83
C LEU A 57 -5.27 -6.13 -7.35
N ASP A 58 -4.09 -5.65 -7.73
CA ASP A 58 -3.65 -4.28 -7.39
C ASP A 58 -4.54 -3.22 -8.05
N ILE A 59 -5.01 -3.45 -9.28
CA ILE A 59 -6.00 -2.57 -9.94
C ILE A 59 -7.31 -2.55 -9.15
N LEU A 60 -7.84 -3.70 -8.77
CA LEU A 60 -9.08 -3.80 -7.98
C LEU A 60 -8.96 -3.10 -6.63
N LEU A 61 -7.83 -3.28 -5.93
CA LEU A 61 -7.54 -2.57 -4.69
C LEU A 61 -7.50 -1.05 -4.89
N THR A 62 -6.93 -0.60 -6.01
CA THR A 62 -6.89 0.83 -6.36
C THR A 62 -8.27 1.41 -6.65
N LEU A 63 -9.13 0.66 -7.34
CA LEU A 63 -10.52 1.06 -7.56
C LEU A 63 -11.29 1.18 -6.24
N ARG A 64 -11.12 0.21 -5.34
CA ARG A 64 -11.69 0.25 -3.99
C ARG A 64 -11.17 1.45 -3.19
N PHE A 65 -9.88 1.74 -3.27
CA PHE A 65 -9.28 2.93 -2.66
C PHE A 65 -9.94 4.23 -3.15
N ARG A 66 -10.17 4.36 -4.46
CA ARG A 66 -10.89 5.51 -5.03
C ARG A 66 -12.32 5.63 -4.52
N GLN A 67 -13.02 4.51 -4.36
CA GLN A 67 -14.39 4.51 -3.81
C GLN A 67 -14.40 4.98 -2.35
N ILE A 68 -13.45 4.53 -1.53
CA ILE A 68 -13.31 4.94 -0.13
C ILE A 68 -13.08 6.45 -0.03
N ILE A 69 -12.17 7.01 -0.83
CA ILE A 69 -11.91 8.45 -0.85
C ILE A 69 -13.18 9.22 -1.25
N ARG A 70 -13.81 8.85 -2.36
CA ARG A 70 -15.04 9.52 -2.83
C ARG A 70 -16.17 9.46 -1.81
N TYR A 71 -16.31 8.36 -1.10
CA TYR A 71 -17.28 8.22 -0.04
C TYR A 71 -17.04 9.23 1.08
N GLN A 72 -15.80 9.34 1.55
CA GLN A 72 -15.43 10.27 2.60
C GLN A 72 -15.49 11.74 2.13
N GLU A 73 -15.07 12.04 0.88
CA GLU A 73 -15.21 13.37 0.29
C GLU A 73 -16.67 13.86 0.29
N ARG A 74 -17.61 12.96 -0.03
CA ARG A 74 -19.04 13.29 -0.03
C ARG A 74 -19.59 13.47 1.38
N LEU A 75 -19.14 12.66 2.32
CA LEU A 75 -19.66 12.66 3.70
C LEU A 75 -19.18 13.88 4.48
N PHE A 76 -17.92 14.30 4.29
CA PHE A 76 -17.29 15.37 5.08
C PHE A 76 -17.04 16.65 4.28
N HIS A 77 -17.40 16.68 2.99
CA HIS A 77 -17.17 17.81 2.09
C HIS A 77 -15.68 18.25 1.97
N VAL A 78 -14.75 17.36 2.30
CA VAL A 78 -13.30 17.59 2.23
C VAL A 78 -12.77 16.94 0.98
N LYS A 79 -12.28 17.75 0.02
CA LYS A 79 -11.68 17.24 -1.22
C LYS A 79 -10.32 16.63 -0.95
N PHE A 80 -10.07 15.48 -1.53
CA PHE A 80 -8.74 14.89 -1.55
C PHE A 80 -7.82 15.72 -2.45
N SER A 81 -6.84 16.37 -1.86
CA SER A 81 -5.80 17.12 -2.58
C SER A 81 -4.51 16.32 -2.65
N ASP A 82 -3.88 16.30 -3.82
CA ASP A 82 -2.52 15.75 -4.00
C ASP A 82 -1.44 16.80 -3.60
N THR A 83 -1.85 18.02 -3.28
CA THR A 83 -0.96 19.07 -2.79
C THR A 83 -0.65 18.83 -1.31
N ASN A 84 0.56 19.08 -0.90
CA ASN A 84 1.04 18.93 0.49
C ASN A 84 1.04 17.49 1.05
N VAL A 85 1.10 16.49 0.17
CA VAL A 85 1.23 15.10 0.63
C VAL A 85 2.70 14.80 0.92
N ALA A 86 3.03 14.66 2.19
CA ALA A 86 4.37 14.29 2.64
C ALA A 86 4.42 12.83 3.07
N ALA A 87 5.50 12.13 2.72
CA ALA A 87 5.77 10.83 3.29
C ALA A 87 6.07 10.97 4.79
N LEU A 88 5.55 10.07 5.60
CA LEU A 88 5.74 10.09 7.05
C LEU A 88 7.24 10.02 7.43
N TYR A 89 8.03 9.29 6.64
CA TYR A 89 9.50 9.22 6.69
C TYR A 89 10.02 8.75 5.33
N PRO A 90 11.32 8.94 5.00
CA PRO A 90 11.89 8.45 3.74
C PRO A 90 11.67 6.96 3.54
N GLY A 91 11.09 6.57 2.40
CA GLY A 91 10.73 5.18 2.11
C GLY A 91 9.43 4.69 2.71
N SER A 92 8.70 5.53 3.48
CA SER A 92 7.40 5.17 4.04
C SER A 92 6.35 4.94 2.97
N ASN A 93 5.50 3.94 3.22
CA ASN A 93 4.27 3.71 2.47
C ASN A 93 3.07 4.47 3.08
N THR A 94 3.31 5.29 4.09
CA THR A 94 2.32 6.12 4.78
C THR A 94 2.59 7.57 4.46
N PHE A 95 1.54 8.28 4.07
CA PHE A 95 1.61 9.67 3.70
C PHE A 95 0.59 10.47 4.51
N LEU A 96 0.95 11.68 4.88
CA LEU A 96 0.09 12.64 5.56
C LEU A 96 -0.12 13.84 4.64
N SER A 97 -1.33 14.34 4.60
CA SER A 97 -1.66 15.68 4.14
C SER A 97 -2.40 16.41 5.26
N ASP A 98 -2.78 17.66 5.04
CA ASP A 98 -3.48 18.45 6.06
C ASP A 98 -4.71 17.72 6.62
N ASP A 99 -5.51 17.10 5.74
CA ASP A 99 -6.78 16.45 6.08
C ASP A 99 -6.79 14.94 5.90
N TRP A 100 -5.73 14.34 5.33
CA TRP A 100 -5.77 12.94 4.94
C TRP A 100 -4.55 12.14 5.43
N LEU A 101 -4.85 10.95 5.96
CA LEU A 101 -3.88 9.91 6.25
C LEU A 101 -4.02 8.81 5.20
N ILE A 102 -2.95 8.54 4.44
CA ILE A 102 -2.95 7.66 3.28
C ILE A 102 -1.99 6.50 3.51
N PHE A 103 -2.46 5.28 3.34
CA PHE A 103 -1.65 4.07 3.40
C PHE A 103 -1.54 3.46 1.99
N SER A 104 -0.43 3.74 1.33
CA SER A 104 0.07 3.06 0.12
C SER A 104 -0.99 2.50 -0.83
N GLY A 105 -1.92 3.35 -1.29
CA GLY A 105 -2.97 2.96 -2.24
C GLY A 105 -3.98 1.92 -1.75
N LYS A 106 -3.90 1.50 -0.48
CA LYS A 106 -4.81 0.50 0.11
C LYS A 106 -5.94 1.13 0.90
N SER A 107 -5.66 2.20 1.64
CA SER A 107 -6.64 2.90 2.45
C SER A 107 -6.28 4.37 2.61
N ALA A 108 -7.29 5.20 2.71
CA ALA A 108 -7.18 6.61 3.04
C ALA A 108 -8.25 6.96 4.07
N PHE A 109 -7.89 7.83 4.99
CA PHE A 109 -8.76 8.28 6.06
C PHE A 109 -8.73 9.79 6.11
N CYS A 110 -9.89 10.41 5.91
CA CYS A 110 -10.07 11.82 6.22
C CYS A 110 -9.97 12.03 7.72
N ARG A 111 -9.34 13.11 8.16
CA ARG A 111 -9.18 13.45 9.59
C ARG A 111 -10.53 13.47 10.31
N GLN A 112 -11.55 14.05 9.71
CA GLN A 112 -12.90 14.11 10.25
C GLN A 112 -13.62 12.76 10.32
N TYR A 113 -13.20 11.77 9.53
CA TYR A 113 -13.74 10.40 9.58
C TYR A 113 -13.22 9.62 10.79
N ILE A 114 -12.08 10.04 11.35
CA ILE A 114 -11.44 9.39 12.49
C ILE A 114 -12.03 9.99 13.77
N ARG A 115 -12.61 9.15 14.61
CA ARG A 115 -13.12 9.54 15.94
C ARG A 115 -12.02 9.53 17.01
N ARG A 116 -11.11 8.56 16.91
CA ARG A 116 -10.03 8.36 17.90
C ARG A 116 -8.85 7.63 17.28
N VAL A 117 -7.66 8.03 17.70
CA VAL A 117 -6.40 7.38 17.36
C VAL A 117 -5.77 6.83 18.63
N SER A 118 -5.36 5.57 18.64
CA SER A 118 -4.59 4.99 19.73
C SER A 118 -3.40 4.20 19.21
N ILE A 119 -2.30 4.23 19.98
CA ILE A 119 -1.10 3.44 19.71
C ILE A 119 -1.17 2.19 20.56
N VAL A 120 -1.05 1.02 19.91
CA VAL A 120 -1.01 -0.28 20.59
C VAL A 120 0.37 -0.87 20.40
N THR A 121 1.04 -1.17 21.50
CA THR A 121 2.34 -1.86 21.49
C THR A 121 2.08 -3.35 21.60
N VAL A 122 2.58 -4.12 20.63
CA VAL A 122 2.50 -5.59 20.63
C VAL A 122 3.92 -6.11 20.82
N ARG A 123 4.14 -6.87 21.90
CA ARG A 123 5.40 -7.58 22.11
C ARG A 123 5.50 -8.72 21.10
N THR A 124 6.58 -8.73 20.33
CA THR A 124 6.93 -9.83 19.43
C THR A 124 8.25 -10.43 19.89
N GLY A 125 8.55 -11.67 19.51
CA GLY A 125 9.84 -12.30 19.86
C GLY A 125 11.09 -11.56 19.34
N ARG A 126 10.90 -10.54 18.48
CA ARG A 126 11.98 -9.68 17.92
C ARG A 126 11.97 -8.24 18.47
N GLY A 127 11.12 -7.94 19.45
CA GLY A 127 11.00 -6.60 20.03
C GLY A 127 9.56 -6.09 20.07
N ASN A 128 9.38 -4.77 20.20
CA ASN A 128 8.08 -4.13 20.24
C ASN A 128 7.62 -3.76 18.83
N ASP A 129 6.45 -4.24 18.42
CA ASP A 129 5.75 -3.85 17.19
C ASP A 129 4.70 -2.80 17.54
N TYR A 130 4.75 -1.66 16.87
CA TYR A 130 3.80 -0.56 17.11
C TYR A 130 2.69 -0.62 16.07
N ARG A 131 1.45 -0.64 16.55
CA ARG A 131 0.27 -0.63 15.71
C ARG A 131 -0.57 0.59 16.00
N LEU A 132 -1.02 1.24 14.94
CA LEU A 132 -1.96 2.34 15.04
C LEU A 132 -3.37 1.79 14.94
N LYS A 133 -4.18 2.04 15.95
CA LYS A 133 -5.60 1.67 15.97
C LYS A 133 -6.43 2.92 15.73
N LEU A 134 -7.13 2.96 14.61
CA LEU A 134 -8.02 4.05 14.22
C LEU A 134 -9.46 3.62 14.48
N TYR A 135 -10.20 4.43 15.20
CA TYR A 135 -11.64 4.26 15.40
C TYR A 135 -12.34 5.26 14.50
N ALA A 136 -13.14 4.78 13.57
CA ALA A 136 -13.87 5.60 12.64
C ALA A 136 -15.27 5.98 13.17
N ASN A 137 -15.85 7.05 12.64
CA ASN A 137 -17.18 7.52 13.02
C ASN A 137 -18.30 6.55 12.63
N ASP A 138 -18.07 5.64 11.67
CA ASP A 138 -19.00 4.58 11.29
C ASP A 138 -18.94 3.33 12.22
N GLY A 139 -18.23 3.44 13.34
CA GLY A 139 -18.04 2.35 14.31
C GLY A 139 -16.96 1.32 13.92
N LYS A 140 -16.39 1.42 12.73
CA LYS A 140 -15.32 0.50 12.30
C LYS A 140 -14.01 0.82 12.99
N THR A 141 -13.23 -0.22 13.21
CA THR A 141 -11.87 -0.11 13.76
C THR A 141 -10.87 -0.63 12.75
N TYR A 142 -9.87 0.17 12.48
CA TYR A 142 -8.76 -0.17 11.58
C TYR A 142 -7.49 -0.34 12.38
N LEU A 143 -6.80 -1.47 12.18
CA LEU A 143 -5.50 -1.73 12.79
C LEU A 143 -4.43 -1.65 11.72
N LEU A 144 -3.56 -0.66 11.85
CA LEU A 144 -2.51 -0.36 10.88
C LEU A 144 -1.16 -0.69 11.49
N ARG A 145 -0.42 -1.58 10.84
CA ARG A 145 0.94 -1.90 11.27
C ARG A 145 1.87 -0.77 10.88
N MET A 146 2.54 -0.20 11.85
CA MET A 146 3.59 0.80 11.66
C MET A 146 4.93 0.06 11.60
N ILE A 147 5.56 0.06 10.43
CA ILE A 147 6.82 -0.67 10.21
C ILE A 147 7.98 0.02 10.95
N ASP A 148 7.87 1.33 11.21
CA ASP A 148 8.92 2.10 11.88
C ASP A 148 8.39 2.87 13.08
N SER A 149 9.11 2.71 14.15
CA SER A 149 9.21 3.49 15.37
C SER A 149 7.93 4.11 15.97
N HIS A 150 7.91 4.12 17.26
CA HIS A 150 6.99 4.89 18.11
C HIS A 150 6.90 6.39 17.70
N ALA A 151 7.98 6.96 17.10
CA ALA A 151 8.00 8.33 16.59
C ALA A 151 6.98 8.56 15.47
N SER A 152 6.88 7.65 14.50
CA SER A 152 5.92 7.73 13.39
C SER A 152 4.47 7.66 13.87
N ALA A 153 4.19 6.80 14.86
CA ALA A 153 2.86 6.71 15.45
C ALA A 153 2.49 7.99 16.22
N LYS A 154 3.45 8.59 16.94
CA LYS A 154 3.26 9.90 17.59
C LYS A 154 3.03 11.02 16.61
N THR A 155 3.70 11.02 15.44
CA THR A 155 3.49 12.02 14.38
C THR A 155 2.06 11.96 13.87
N ILE A 156 1.51 10.76 13.63
CA ILE A 156 0.11 10.61 13.21
C ILE A 156 -0.85 11.06 14.33
N GLN A 157 -0.53 10.74 15.57
CA GLN A 157 -1.33 11.17 16.71
C GLN A 157 -1.35 12.70 16.84
N ARG A 158 -0.20 13.38 16.67
CA ARG A 158 -0.12 14.85 16.64
C ARG A 158 -0.92 15.43 15.47
N TRP A 159 -0.76 14.86 14.29
CA TRP A 159 -1.54 15.28 13.12
C TRP A 159 -3.05 15.18 13.37
N TYR A 160 -3.49 14.17 14.09
CA TYR A 160 -4.91 14.02 14.42
C TYR A 160 -5.41 15.10 15.40
N HIS A 161 -4.61 15.50 16.37
CA HIS A 161 -4.99 16.46 17.41
C HIS A 161 -4.73 17.93 17.04
N GLY A 162 -3.82 18.21 16.10
CA GLY A 162 -3.51 19.55 15.60
C GLY A 162 -4.42 20.00 14.49
#